data_336e441c52f1fe9b61187f450cde51c9
#
_entry.id   336e441c52f1fe9b61187f450cde51c9
#
_cell.length_a   1.000
_cell.length_b   1.000
_cell.length_c   1.000
_cell.angle_alpha   90.00
_cell.angle_beta   90.00
_cell.angle_gamma   90.00
#
_symmetry.space_group_name_H-M   'P 1'
#
loop_
_entity.id
_entity.type
_entity.pdbx_description
1 polymer ?
#
loop_
_entity_poly.entity_id
_entity_poly.type
_entity_poly.pdbx_seq_one_letter_code
_entity_poly.pdbx_strand_id
1 'polypeptide(L)'
;VPLEETAEALNIMKKAGKIRYVGLSNFAQKDVEKMMEYISVDCQQSLYNMLERNPATYHGIPLDYRTEKEVFPVVKKYGQAFLPYSPLMQGLLAGKFLDGMTISKHDIRNENPKFSGETFKVYQEGARKLKAFADEIRKPMNEMTLNWTRQREEVTSIIGGASSLEQLKHNIHCTEWNLTDEEIAKINEILVPFENMD
;
A
#
# COMPACT_ATOMS: atom_id res chain seq x y z
N VAL A 1 8.63 -8.98 22.80
CA VAL A 1 10.03 -8.57 23.03
C VAL A 1 10.03 -7.05 23.17
N PRO A 2 10.70 -6.47 24.17
CA PRO A 2 10.86 -5.03 24.31
C PRO A 2 11.57 -4.40 23.11
N LEU A 3 11.17 -3.17 22.72
CA LEU A 3 11.77 -2.46 21.57
C LEU A 3 13.27 -2.22 21.78
N GLU A 4 13.67 -1.95 23.01
CA GLU A 4 15.06 -1.72 23.40
C GLU A 4 15.95 -2.95 23.11
N GLU A 5 15.53 -4.15 23.51
CA GLU A 5 16.26 -5.39 23.23
C GLU A 5 16.35 -5.67 21.73
N THR A 6 15.26 -5.39 21.00
CA THR A 6 15.24 -5.53 19.54
C THR A 6 16.21 -4.55 18.89
N ALA A 7 16.22 -3.29 19.34
CA ALA A 7 17.14 -2.27 18.84
C ALA A 7 18.60 -2.60 19.15
N GLU A 8 18.90 -3.15 20.33
CA GLU A 8 20.25 -3.59 20.68
C GLU A 8 20.74 -4.68 19.72
N ALA A 9 19.92 -5.72 19.47
CA ALA A 9 20.24 -6.79 18.53
C ALA A 9 20.50 -6.25 17.10
N LEU A 10 19.67 -5.31 16.63
CA LEU A 10 19.84 -4.66 15.33
C LEU A 10 21.11 -3.82 15.29
N ASN A 11 21.43 -3.10 16.36
CA ASN A 11 22.67 -2.33 16.47
C ASN A 11 23.93 -3.23 16.41
N ILE A 12 23.89 -4.40 17.05
CA ILE A 12 24.97 -5.39 16.97
C ILE A 12 25.14 -5.85 15.50
N MET A 13 24.05 -6.16 14.80
CA MET A 13 24.11 -6.56 13.38
C MET A 13 24.61 -5.43 12.48
N LYS A 14 24.21 -4.19 12.73
CA LYS A 14 24.66 -3.01 11.99
C LYS A 14 26.15 -2.77 12.18
N LYS A 15 26.65 -2.84 13.42
CA LYS A 15 28.09 -2.74 13.77
C LYS A 15 28.93 -3.87 13.14
N ALA A 16 28.36 -5.07 13.07
CA ALA A 16 29.01 -6.22 12.42
C ALA A 16 28.96 -6.19 10.88
N GLY A 17 28.37 -5.15 10.27
CA GLY A 17 28.22 -5.01 8.82
C GLY A 17 27.25 -6.01 8.18
N LYS A 18 26.44 -6.72 8.97
CA LYS A 18 25.46 -7.69 8.46
C LYS A 18 24.21 -7.03 7.87
N ILE A 19 23.84 -5.85 8.36
CA ILE A 19 22.76 -5.02 7.83
C ILE A 19 23.26 -3.59 7.70
N ARG A 20 22.68 -2.84 6.76
CA ARG A 20 22.98 -1.41 6.54
C ARG A 20 21.89 -0.51 7.07
N TYR A 21 20.63 -0.88 6.84
CA TYR A 21 19.43 -0.09 7.14
C TYR A 21 18.47 -0.88 7.98
N VAL A 22 17.62 -0.18 8.74
CA VAL A 22 16.56 -0.74 9.57
C VAL A 22 15.22 -0.20 9.12
N GLY A 23 14.27 -1.08 8.88
CA GLY A 23 12.89 -0.72 8.54
C GLY A 23 11.91 -1.32 9.52
N LEU A 24 10.80 -0.63 9.74
CA LEU A 24 9.68 -1.10 10.54
C LEU A 24 8.46 -1.33 9.66
N SER A 25 7.68 -2.36 9.97
CA SER A 25 6.45 -2.68 9.24
C SER A 25 5.27 -2.74 10.19
N ASN A 26 4.20 -2.00 9.88
CA ASN A 26 2.95 -1.96 10.64
C ASN A 26 3.12 -1.46 12.09
N PHE A 27 3.98 -0.49 12.29
CA PHE A 27 4.19 0.15 13.58
C PHE A 27 3.33 1.42 13.71
N ALA A 28 2.74 1.63 14.89
CA ALA A 28 2.14 2.91 15.25
C ALA A 28 3.21 4.00 15.38
N GLN A 29 2.84 5.26 15.15
CA GLN A 29 3.76 6.40 15.26
C GLN A 29 4.54 6.39 16.58
N LYS A 30 3.84 6.21 17.73
CA LYS A 30 4.47 6.18 19.07
C LYS A 30 5.56 5.13 19.20
N ASP A 31 5.37 3.96 18.56
CA ASP A 31 6.31 2.85 18.64
C ASP A 31 7.50 3.05 17.71
N VAL A 32 7.29 3.72 16.55
CA VAL A 32 8.37 4.18 15.68
C VAL A 32 9.23 5.20 16.40
N GLU A 33 8.63 6.23 17.01
CA GLU A 33 9.34 7.25 17.76
C GLU A 33 10.08 6.65 18.97
N LYS A 34 9.47 5.68 19.66
CA LYS A 34 10.13 4.95 20.74
C LYS A 34 11.32 4.12 20.25
N MET A 35 11.19 3.41 19.14
CA MET A 35 12.32 2.65 18.56
C MET A 35 13.48 3.59 18.19
N MET A 36 13.17 4.80 17.71
CA MET A 36 14.17 5.79 17.31
C MET A 36 14.97 6.38 18.48
N GLU A 37 14.53 6.20 19.72
CA GLU A 37 15.35 6.53 20.90
C GLU A 37 16.59 5.60 21.02
N TYR A 38 16.53 4.40 20.43
CA TYR A 38 17.56 3.37 20.55
C TYR A 38 18.34 3.13 19.25
N ILE A 39 17.69 3.28 18.09
CA ILE A 39 18.29 3.04 16.77
C ILE A 39 17.64 3.93 15.71
N SER A 40 18.42 4.35 14.69
CA SER A 40 17.83 5.03 13.55
C SER A 40 16.95 4.08 12.73
N VAL A 41 15.74 4.54 12.39
CA VAL A 41 14.81 3.85 11.50
C VAL A 41 14.88 4.51 10.13
N ASP A 42 15.29 3.73 9.12
CA ASP A 42 15.57 4.24 7.78
C ASP A 42 14.35 4.17 6.85
N CYS A 43 13.42 3.22 7.10
CA CYS A 43 12.22 3.10 6.29
C CYS A 43 11.01 2.57 7.06
N GLN A 44 9.82 2.82 6.50
CA GLN A 44 8.56 2.24 6.96
C GLN A 44 7.86 1.48 5.85
N GLN A 45 7.22 0.37 6.21
CA GLN A 45 6.44 -0.46 5.33
C GLN A 45 5.03 -0.64 5.90
N SER A 46 4.01 -0.16 5.17
CA SER A 46 2.63 -0.20 5.64
C SER A 46 1.66 -0.49 4.49
N LEU A 47 0.45 -0.93 4.84
CA LEU A 47 -0.63 -1.11 3.89
C LEU A 47 -1.02 0.23 3.27
N TYR A 48 -0.98 0.31 1.94
CA TYR A 48 -1.44 1.51 1.23
C TYR A 48 -1.76 1.21 -0.23
N ASN A 49 -2.94 1.62 -0.64
CA ASN A 49 -3.38 1.63 -2.04
C ASN A 49 -4.52 2.64 -2.22
N MET A 50 -5.00 2.79 -3.45
CA MET A 50 -6.06 3.75 -3.79
C MET A 50 -7.32 3.63 -2.92
N LEU A 51 -7.74 2.41 -2.58
CA LEU A 51 -8.97 2.14 -1.83
C LEU A 51 -8.75 1.94 -0.33
N GLU A 52 -7.50 1.81 0.11
CA GLU A 52 -7.09 1.63 1.51
C GLU A 52 -6.03 2.69 1.86
N ARG A 53 -6.49 3.96 1.99
CA ARG A 53 -5.61 5.10 2.27
C ARG A 53 -5.27 5.25 3.74
N ASN A 54 -6.24 4.96 4.61
CA ASN A 54 -6.08 4.96 6.07
C ASN A 54 -6.68 3.68 6.67
N PRO A 55 -6.17 2.49 6.29
CA PRO A 55 -6.78 1.22 6.68
C PRO A 55 -6.72 1.00 8.18
N ALA A 56 -7.81 0.52 8.78
CA ALA A 56 -7.85 0.11 10.20
C ALA A 56 -7.66 -1.39 10.37
N THR A 57 -7.78 -2.18 9.29
CA THR A 57 -7.59 -3.62 9.34
C THR A 57 -6.82 -4.13 8.12
N TYR A 58 -6.11 -5.25 8.30
CA TYR A 58 -5.57 -6.07 7.22
C TYR A 58 -5.88 -7.53 7.47
N HIS A 59 -6.62 -8.19 6.57
CA HIS A 59 -7.14 -9.56 6.76
C HIS A 59 -7.92 -9.74 8.07
N GLY A 60 -8.69 -8.72 8.49
CA GLY A 60 -9.42 -8.72 9.75
C GLY A 60 -8.56 -8.47 11.00
N ILE A 61 -7.24 -8.34 10.85
CA ILE A 61 -6.32 -7.99 11.94
C ILE A 61 -6.30 -6.47 12.10
N PRO A 62 -6.57 -5.92 13.30
CA PRO A 62 -6.48 -4.48 13.54
C PRO A 62 -5.09 -3.93 13.27
N LEU A 63 -5.04 -2.72 12.70
CA LEU A 63 -3.82 -1.95 12.49
C LEU A 63 -3.80 -0.76 13.46
N ASP A 64 -2.70 -0.60 14.18
CA ASP A 64 -2.51 0.47 15.17
C ASP A 64 -1.98 1.78 14.54
N TYR A 65 -2.19 1.96 13.22
CA TYR A 65 -1.79 3.14 12.47
C TYR A 65 -2.80 3.47 11.37
N ARG A 66 -2.72 4.71 10.85
CA ARG A 66 -3.42 5.18 9.65
C ARG A 66 -2.38 5.76 8.69
N THR A 67 -2.29 5.21 7.47
CA THR A 67 -1.13 5.47 6.60
C THR A 67 -0.98 6.94 6.25
N GLU A 68 -2.00 7.58 5.67
CA GLU A 68 -1.89 9.01 5.31
C GLU A 68 -1.90 9.94 6.52
N LYS A 69 -2.65 9.58 7.57
CA LYS A 69 -2.82 10.45 8.75
C LYS A 69 -1.66 10.41 9.73
N GLU A 70 -0.98 9.26 9.83
CA GLU A 70 0.02 9.02 10.87
C GLU A 70 1.39 8.63 10.30
N VAL A 71 1.44 7.68 9.34
CA VAL A 71 2.71 7.20 8.79
C VAL A 71 3.36 8.26 7.90
N PHE A 72 2.62 8.89 6.98
CA PHE A 72 3.17 9.90 6.09
C PHE A 72 3.78 11.11 6.83
N PRO A 73 3.13 11.69 7.85
CA PRO A 73 3.76 12.73 8.66
C PRO A 73 5.06 12.29 9.33
N VAL A 74 5.14 11.05 9.83
CA VAL A 74 6.35 10.50 10.45
C VAL A 74 7.47 10.32 9.42
N VAL A 75 7.15 9.72 8.28
CA VAL A 75 8.09 9.53 7.16
C VAL A 75 8.68 10.88 6.73
N LYS A 76 7.84 11.90 6.57
CA LYS A 76 8.24 13.25 6.18
C LYS A 76 9.08 13.95 7.26
N LYS A 77 8.64 13.87 8.52
CA LYS A 77 9.33 14.48 9.68
C LYS A 77 10.77 13.96 9.84
N TYR A 78 10.97 12.65 9.62
CA TYR A 78 12.24 11.99 9.89
C TYR A 78 13.05 11.66 8.62
N GLY A 79 12.55 12.02 7.43
CA GLY A 79 13.20 11.75 6.15
C GLY A 79 13.37 10.26 5.86
N GLN A 80 12.39 9.45 6.27
CA GLN A 80 12.42 8.00 6.09
C GLN A 80 11.90 7.61 4.70
N ALA A 81 12.35 6.47 4.18
CA ALA A 81 11.73 5.87 3.01
C ALA A 81 10.37 5.26 3.36
N PHE A 82 9.41 5.31 2.42
CA PHE A 82 8.13 4.61 2.56
C PHE A 82 7.92 3.58 1.45
N LEU A 83 7.57 2.36 1.87
CA LEU A 83 7.41 1.20 1.00
C LEU A 83 6.00 0.61 1.16
N PRO A 84 4.99 1.06 0.40
CA PRO A 84 3.64 0.49 0.48
C PRO A 84 3.61 -0.96 0.00
N TYR A 85 2.91 -1.82 0.73
CA TYR A 85 2.56 -3.16 0.30
C TYR A 85 1.06 -3.26 -0.07
N SER A 86 0.68 -4.33 -0.78
CA SER A 86 -0.66 -4.54 -1.35
C SER A 86 -1.17 -3.40 -2.26
N PRO A 87 -0.35 -2.82 -3.13
CA PRO A 87 -0.72 -1.67 -3.95
C PRO A 87 -1.88 -1.96 -4.90
N LEU A 88 -2.08 -3.22 -5.30
CA LEU A 88 -3.15 -3.67 -6.19
C LEU A 88 -4.33 -4.31 -5.45
N MET A 89 -4.41 -4.17 -4.11
CA MET A 89 -5.47 -4.75 -3.28
C MET A 89 -5.78 -6.19 -3.71
N GLN A 90 -4.77 -7.07 -3.63
CA GLN A 90 -4.85 -8.49 -3.98
C GLN A 90 -5.44 -8.76 -5.39
N GLY A 91 -5.31 -7.81 -6.30
CA GLY A 91 -5.74 -7.89 -7.69
C GLY A 91 -7.05 -7.17 -8.03
N LEU A 92 -7.80 -6.68 -7.06
CA LEU A 92 -9.01 -5.89 -7.31
C LEU A 92 -8.68 -4.62 -8.12
N LEU A 93 -7.62 -3.91 -7.74
CA LEU A 93 -7.11 -2.74 -8.45
C LEU A 93 -6.31 -3.06 -9.73
N ALA A 94 -6.23 -4.34 -10.09
CA ALA A 94 -5.79 -4.79 -11.41
C ALA A 94 -6.96 -5.21 -12.31
N GLY A 95 -8.20 -4.90 -11.92
CA GLY A 95 -9.41 -5.21 -12.68
C GLY A 95 -9.95 -6.64 -12.46
N LYS A 96 -9.38 -7.42 -11.53
CA LYS A 96 -9.95 -8.73 -11.18
C LYS A 96 -11.23 -8.56 -10.36
N PHE A 97 -12.12 -9.55 -10.47
CA PHE A 97 -13.37 -9.62 -9.69
C PHE A 97 -14.42 -8.53 -10.01
N LEU A 98 -14.26 -7.79 -11.09
CA LEU A 98 -15.22 -6.75 -11.50
C LEU A 98 -16.40 -7.31 -12.30
N ASP A 99 -16.16 -8.33 -13.14
CA ASP A 99 -17.09 -8.86 -14.14
C ASP A 99 -17.57 -10.27 -13.77
N GLY A 100 -18.03 -10.47 -12.53
CA GLY A 100 -18.62 -11.75 -12.11
C GLY A 100 -17.61 -12.87 -11.84
N MET A 101 -16.31 -12.59 -11.89
CA MET A 101 -15.29 -13.54 -11.48
C MET A 101 -15.46 -13.87 -9.99
N THR A 102 -15.62 -15.15 -9.67
CA THR A 102 -15.73 -15.61 -8.29
C THR A 102 -14.36 -15.97 -7.71
N ILE A 103 -14.20 -15.71 -6.42
CA ILE A 103 -13.01 -16.12 -5.68
C ILE A 103 -13.09 -17.65 -5.46
N SER A 104 -12.06 -18.39 -5.87
CA SER A 104 -12.00 -19.84 -5.67
C SER A 104 -12.06 -20.20 -4.17
N LYS A 105 -12.67 -21.32 -3.81
CA LYS A 105 -12.81 -21.76 -2.40
C LYS A 105 -11.50 -21.90 -1.64
N HIS A 106 -10.38 -22.14 -2.34
CA HIS A 106 -9.04 -22.30 -1.76
C HIS A 106 -8.18 -21.03 -1.86
N ASP A 107 -8.78 -19.92 -2.23
CA ASP A 107 -8.07 -18.66 -2.39
C ASP A 107 -7.97 -17.93 -1.04
N ILE A 108 -6.77 -17.48 -0.70
CA ILE A 108 -6.48 -16.76 0.55
C ILE A 108 -7.34 -15.51 0.73
N ARG A 109 -7.87 -14.94 -0.36
CA ARG A 109 -8.78 -13.79 -0.30
C ARG A 109 -10.10 -14.08 0.41
N ASN A 110 -10.51 -15.35 0.51
CA ASN A 110 -11.67 -15.74 1.31
C ASN A 110 -11.49 -15.48 2.82
N GLU A 111 -10.23 -15.40 3.28
CA GLU A 111 -9.89 -15.08 4.66
C GLU A 111 -9.89 -13.56 4.94
N ASN A 112 -9.99 -12.75 3.89
CA ASN A 112 -10.03 -11.30 4.02
C ASN A 112 -11.50 -10.81 3.99
N PRO A 113 -12.03 -10.29 5.12
CA PRO A 113 -13.43 -9.81 5.20
C PRO A 113 -13.77 -8.74 4.14
N LYS A 114 -12.78 -7.99 3.65
CA LYS A 114 -12.95 -6.97 2.61
C LYS A 114 -13.32 -7.57 1.24
N PHE A 115 -13.18 -8.88 1.06
CA PHE A 115 -13.58 -9.60 -0.15
C PHE A 115 -14.92 -10.34 -0.01
N SER A 116 -15.76 -9.97 0.95
CA SER A 116 -17.07 -10.56 1.17
C SER A 116 -18.15 -9.54 1.54
N GLY A 117 -19.40 -9.91 1.34
CA GLY A 117 -20.58 -9.15 1.78
C GLY A 117 -20.68 -7.73 1.16
N GLU A 118 -21.30 -6.83 1.91
CA GLU A 118 -21.53 -5.44 1.47
C GLU A 118 -20.23 -4.64 1.35
N THR A 119 -19.26 -4.89 2.22
CA THR A 119 -17.95 -4.24 2.17
C THR A 119 -17.26 -4.49 0.82
N PHE A 120 -17.30 -5.74 0.34
CA PHE A 120 -16.73 -6.05 -0.96
C PHE A 120 -17.44 -5.32 -2.12
N LYS A 121 -18.77 -5.19 -2.06
CA LYS A 121 -19.51 -4.45 -3.09
C LYS A 121 -19.09 -2.99 -3.18
N VAL A 122 -18.84 -2.35 -2.05
CA VAL A 122 -18.36 -0.95 -2.03
C VAL A 122 -16.98 -0.85 -2.67
N TYR A 123 -16.05 -1.74 -2.31
CA TYR A 123 -14.72 -1.77 -2.94
C TYR A 123 -14.79 -2.08 -4.44
N GLN A 124 -15.66 -3.02 -4.86
CA GLN A 124 -15.88 -3.31 -6.27
C GLN A 124 -16.42 -2.10 -7.03
N GLU A 125 -17.35 -1.34 -6.43
CA GLU A 125 -17.88 -0.13 -7.08
C GLU A 125 -16.80 0.93 -7.27
N GLY A 126 -15.96 1.17 -6.27
CA GLY A 126 -14.79 2.03 -6.40
C GLY A 126 -13.84 1.56 -7.51
N ALA A 127 -13.55 0.27 -7.51
CA ALA A 127 -12.69 -0.32 -8.52
C ALA A 127 -13.27 -0.25 -9.95
N ARG A 128 -14.63 -0.37 -10.12
CA ARG A 128 -15.29 -0.16 -11.41
C ARG A 128 -15.15 1.27 -11.90
N LYS A 129 -15.33 2.26 -11.04
CA LYS A 129 -15.12 3.68 -11.40
C LYS A 129 -13.69 3.95 -11.83
N LEU A 130 -12.71 3.42 -11.09
CA LEU A 130 -11.30 3.50 -11.45
C LEU A 130 -11.00 2.79 -12.77
N LYS A 131 -11.62 1.62 -13.02
CA LYS A 131 -11.47 0.91 -14.29
C LYS A 131 -12.04 1.71 -15.45
N ALA A 132 -13.23 2.29 -15.30
CA ALA A 132 -13.84 3.14 -16.33
C ALA A 132 -12.95 4.35 -16.65
N PHE A 133 -12.36 4.97 -15.64
CA PHE A 133 -11.42 6.08 -15.86
C PHE A 133 -10.10 5.61 -16.52
N ALA A 134 -9.57 4.44 -16.13
CA ALA A 134 -8.40 3.87 -16.79
C ALA A 134 -8.66 3.63 -18.30
N ASP A 135 -9.87 3.17 -18.66
CA ASP A 135 -10.27 2.98 -20.06
C ASP A 135 -10.42 4.33 -20.79
N GLU A 136 -10.97 5.38 -20.14
CA GLU A 136 -11.06 6.73 -20.69
C GLU A 136 -9.68 7.26 -21.08
N ILE A 137 -8.68 7.12 -20.23
CA ILE A 137 -7.30 7.55 -20.47
C ILE A 137 -6.48 6.51 -21.27
N ARG A 138 -7.10 5.40 -21.70
CA ARG A 138 -6.48 4.31 -22.48
C ARG A 138 -5.22 3.72 -21.82
N LYS A 139 -5.28 3.51 -20.53
CA LYS A 139 -4.20 2.89 -19.74
C LYS A 139 -4.68 1.61 -19.03
N PRO A 140 -3.83 0.58 -18.91
CA PRO A 140 -4.16 -0.57 -18.07
C PRO A 140 -4.40 -0.14 -16.62
N MET A 141 -5.48 -0.65 -16.01
CA MET A 141 -5.86 -0.25 -14.64
C MET A 141 -4.75 -0.49 -13.60
N ASN A 142 -4.06 -1.63 -13.69
CA ASN A 142 -2.95 -1.94 -12.78
C ASN A 142 -1.80 -0.93 -12.92
N GLU A 143 -1.47 -0.52 -14.14
CA GLU A 143 -0.43 0.48 -14.38
C GLU A 143 -0.85 1.86 -13.86
N MET A 144 -2.10 2.27 -14.10
CA MET A 144 -2.65 3.51 -13.55
C MET A 144 -2.60 3.53 -12.02
N THR A 145 -3.01 2.42 -11.40
CA THR A 145 -2.99 2.27 -9.94
C THR A 145 -1.58 2.38 -9.35
N LEU A 146 -0.63 1.65 -9.93
CA LEU A 146 0.77 1.72 -9.48
C LEU A 146 1.37 3.09 -9.74
N ASN A 147 1.02 3.72 -10.88
CA ASN A 147 1.50 5.05 -11.23
C ASN A 147 1.00 6.10 -10.23
N TRP A 148 -0.30 6.09 -9.89
CA TRP A 148 -0.86 6.97 -8.86
C TRP A 148 -0.16 6.79 -7.51
N THR A 149 0.06 5.54 -7.09
CA THR A 149 0.76 5.24 -5.83
C THR A 149 2.20 5.75 -5.87
N ARG A 150 2.91 5.55 -6.99
CA ARG A 150 4.30 5.97 -7.17
C ARG A 150 4.48 7.49 -7.19
N GLN A 151 3.49 8.23 -7.68
CA GLN A 151 3.54 9.70 -7.75
C GLN A 151 3.18 10.39 -6.42
N ARG A 152 2.89 9.63 -5.36
CA ARG A 152 2.79 10.21 -4.01
C ARG A 152 4.17 10.63 -3.52
N GLU A 153 4.27 11.87 -3.01
CA GLU A 153 5.55 12.46 -2.54
C GLU A 153 6.25 11.57 -1.49
N GLU A 154 5.46 10.93 -0.63
CA GLU A 154 5.96 10.10 0.45
C GLU A 154 6.46 8.72 0.00
N VAL A 155 6.05 8.25 -1.17
CA VAL A 155 6.36 6.89 -1.64
C VAL A 155 7.75 6.84 -2.28
N THR A 156 8.63 6.05 -1.69
CA THR A 156 9.99 5.84 -2.23
C THR A 156 10.03 4.69 -3.23
N SER A 157 9.35 3.59 -2.95
CA SER A 157 9.25 2.42 -3.82
C SER A 157 8.03 1.59 -3.48
N ILE A 158 7.47 0.87 -4.45
CA ILE A 158 6.25 0.08 -4.28
C ILE A 158 6.60 -1.41 -4.21
N ILE A 159 6.00 -2.11 -3.25
CA ILE A 159 6.11 -3.57 -3.17
C ILE A 159 4.97 -4.19 -3.99
N GLY A 160 5.22 -4.38 -5.27
CA GLY A 160 4.27 -4.95 -6.22
C GLY A 160 4.47 -6.45 -6.41
N GLY A 161 3.43 -7.25 -6.12
CA GLY A 161 3.44 -8.69 -6.39
C GLY A 161 3.20 -8.99 -7.87
N ALA A 162 3.84 -10.04 -8.40
CA ALA A 162 3.59 -10.60 -9.71
C ALA A 162 3.69 -12.12 -9.67
N SER A 163 2.74 -12.83 -10.28
CA SER A 163 2.72 -14.29 -10.41
C SER A 163 3.02 -14.76 -11.84
N SER A 164 3.26 -13.83 -12.78
CA SER A 164 3.67 -14.13 -14.14
C SER A 164 4.63 -13.07 -14.67
N LEU A 165 5.40 -13.42 -15.70
CA LEU A 165 6.29 -12.49 -16.40
C LEU A 165 5.52 -11.32 -17.01
N GLU A 166 4.32 -11.57 -17.51
CA GLU A 166 3.46 -10.52 -18.08
C GLU A 166 3.06 -9.50 -17.02
N GLN A 167 2.60 -9.95 -15.84
CA GLN A 167 2.30 -9.04 -14.72
C GLN A 167 3.51 -8.23 -14.29
N LEU A 168 4.69 -8.85 -14.23
CA LEU A 168 5.93 -8.15 -13.89
C LEU A 168 6.25 -7.06 -14.92
N LYS A 169 6.11 -7.36 -16.23
CA LYS A 169 6.32 -6.37 -17.29
C LYS A 169 5.37 -5.18 -17.14
N HIS A 170 4.09 -5.40 -16.91
CA HIS A 170 3.12 -4.33 -16.66
C HIS A 170 3.45 -3.53 -15.40
N ASN A 171 3.85 -4.19 -14.31
CA ASN A 171 4.26 -3.48 -13.10
C ASN A 171 5.48 -2.58 -13.33
N ILE A 172 6.41 -2.98 -14.21
CA ILE A 172 7.58 -2.16 -14.57
C ILE A 172 7.16 -1.04 -15.53
N HIS A 173 6.32 -1.33 -16.53
CA HIS A 173 5.89 -0.36 -17.53
C HIS A 173 5.18 0.87 -16.93
N CYS A 174 4.56 0.73 -15.74
CA CYS A 174 3.98 1.89 -15.06
C CYS A 174 5.01 2.99 -14.73
N THR A 175 6.30 2.72 -14.77
CA THR A 175 7.36 3.71 -14.53
C THR A 175 7.75 4.52 -15.77
N GLU A 176 7.28 4.12 -16.95
CA GLU A 176 7.63 4.73 -18.23
C GLU A 176 6.74 5.94 -18.61
N TRP A 177 5.69 6.20 -17.82
CA TRP A 177 4.77 7.30 -18.03
C TRP A 177 4.26 7.85 -16.69
N ASN A 178 3.69 9.05 -16.69
CA ASN A 178 3.10 9.67 -15.52
C ASN A 178 1.63 10.02 -15.79
N LEU A 179 0.81 9.95 -14.73
CA LEU A 179 -0.48 10.60 -14.69
C LEU A 179 -0.28 12.12 -14.69
N THR A 180 -1.13 12.85 -15.40
CA THR A 180 -1.18 14.31 -15.31
C THR A 180 -1.85 14.77 -14.01
N ASP A 181 -1.69 16.04 -13.66
CA ASP A 181 -2.33 16.62 -12.46
C ASP A 181 -3.86 16.54 -12.56
N GLU A 182 -4.44 16.73 -13.76
CA GLU A 182 -5.87 16.61 -14.01
C GLU A 182 -6.36 15.16 -13.84
N GLU A 183 -5.59 14.19 -14.32
CA GLU A 183 -5.90 12.76 -14.13
C GLU A 183 -5.83 12.36 -12.65
N ILE A 184 -4.81 12.83 -11.93
CA ILE A 184 -4.68 12.61 -10.48
C ILE A 184 -5.86 13.26 -9.73
N ALA A 185 -6.27 14.47 -10.10
CA ALA A 185 -7.42 15.13 -9.50
C ALA A 185 -8.72 14.33 -9.69
N LYS A 186 -8.98 13.85 -10.91
CA LYS A 186 -10.14 12.99 -11.20
C LYS A 186 -10.11 11.68 -10.42
N ILE A 187 -8.96 11.02 -10.33
CA ILE A 187 -8.80 9.83 -9.51
C ILE A 187 -9.11 10.15 -8.05
N ASN A 188 -8.58 11.25 -7.52
CA ASN A 188 -8.81 11.64 -6.13
C ASN A 188 -10.30 11.94 -5.85
N GLU A 189 -11.06 12.52 -6.79
CA GLU A 189 -12.51 12.69 -6.69
C GLU A 189 -13.23 11.33 -6.54
N ILE A 190 -12.84 10.32 -7.34
CA ILE A 190 -13.37 8.95 -7.24
C ILE A 190 -13.07 8.36 -5.85
N LEU A 191 -11.91 8.69 -5.29
CA LEU A 191 -11.41 8.12 -4.04
C LEU A 191 -11.93 8.79 -2.75
N VAL A 192 -12.61 9.93 -2.83
CA VAL A 192 -13.17 10.63 -1.66
C VAL A 192 -13.92 9.70 -0.69
N PRO A 193 -14.81 8.78 -1.13
CA PRO A 193 -15.51 7.87 -0.23
C PRO A 193 -14.62 6.89 0.52
N PHE A 194 -13.38 6.67 0.04
CA PHE A 194 -12.45 5.67 0.55
C PHE A 194 -11.36 6.23 1.47
N GLU A 195 -11.33 7.56 1.70
CA GLU A 195 -10.29 8.19 2.54
C GLU A 195 -10.26 7.68 3.98
N ASN A 196 -11.40 7.26 4.50
CA ASN A 196 -11.56 6.80 5.89
C ASN A 196 -12.35 5.49 5.97
N MET A 197 -12.40 4.74 4.89
CA MET A 197 -13.11 3.48 4.83
C MET A 197 -12.24 2.36 5.43
N ASP A 198 -12.90 1.50 6.22
CA ASP A 198 -12.36 0.26 6.81
C ASP A 198 -12.85 -0.98 6.08
#